data_21ffcdcbde0d8276551758f32e6b4748
#
_entry.id   21ffcdcbde0d8276551758f32e6b4748
#
_cell.length_a   1.000
_cell.length_b   1.000
_cell.length_c   1.000
_cell.angle_alpha   90.00
_cell.angle_beta   90.00
_cell.angle_gamma   90.00
#
_symmetry.space_group_name_H-M   'P 1'
#
loop_
_entity.id
_entity.type
_entity.pdbx_description
1 polymer ?
#
loop_
_entity_poly.entity_id
_entity_poly.type
_entity_poly.pdbx_seq_one_letter_code
_entity_poly.pdbx_strand_id
1 'polypeptide(L)'
;DTLVYLLGSIHLGTPDLYPFNEKLVTAFDESDALFVEANVLDEEGMEYYAEKAMYTGDSTLQNAVTPETYAKLEQVAELYSLPIEQLAMQKPWVLSSALSLLAMDDSFGMTAEEMSMHGIDVYFLLNALLQEKPVRELEGIKAQVDMFNSLSPEAQEQSLVAVLDSILQPSEENDADILKQWFASWKQGDVEAFVKSFQEMQGEGSEFDEMLFGKRDEQMSQNLIKLLEEEEGTYFVVVGAGHFLIEKSIRYHLEQKGYDVEPFYQ
;
A
#
# COMPACT_ATOMS: atom_id res chain seq x y z
N ASP A 1 14.98 27.11 5.82
CA ASP A 1 15.46 25.70 5.89
C ASP A 1 14.24 24.77 5.88
N THR A 2 14.34 23.66 5.18
CA THR A 2 13.25 22.68 5.05
C THR A 2 13.59 21.42 5.83
N LEU A 3 12.65 20.94 6.63
CA LEU A 3 12.75 19.69 7.38
C LEU A 3 11.65 18.74 6.92
N VAL A 4 12.02 17.47 6.67
CA VAL A 4 11.07 16.44 6.29
C VAL A 4 11.20 15.25 7.25
N TYR A 5 10.09 14.89 7.91
CA TYR A 5 9.97 13.65 8.66
C TYR A 5 9.40 12.57 7.73
N LEU A 6 10.11 11.45 7.61
CA LEU A 6 9.70 10.31 6.77
C LEU A 6 9.22 9.17 7.66
N LEU A 7 7.97 8.75 7.48
CA LEU A 7 7.37 7.61 8.19
C LEU A 7 7.01 6.51 7.21
N GLY A 8 7.56 5.31 7.45
CA GLY A 8 7.10 4.09 6.78
C GLY A 8 5.80 3.60 7.38
N SER A 9 4.73 3.50 6.59
CA SER A 9 3.41 3.02 7.02
C SER A 9 3.18 1.56 6.69
N ILE A 10 2.17 0.98 7.34
CA ILE A 10 1.50 -0.25 6.97
C ILE A 10 0.04 0.11 6.76
N HIS A 11 -0.52 -0.23 5.58
CA HIS A 11 -1.89 0.15 5.20
C HIS A 11 -2.98 -0.55 6.00
N LEU A 12 -2.64 -1.66 6.65
CA LEU A 12 -3.49 -2.37 7.58
C LEU A 12 -2.99 -2.17 9.00
N GLY A 13 -3.87 -2.26 9.98
CA GLY A 13 -3.49 -2.13 11.38
C GLY A 13 -4.44 -2.81 12.32
N THR A 14 -4.07 -2.84 13.57
CA THR A 14 -4.86 -3.35 14.68
C THR A 14 -4.85 -2.33 15.83
N PRO A 15 -5.83 -2.34 16.74
CA PRO A 15 -5.90 -1.36 17.83
C PRO A 15 -4.66 -1.32 18.73
N ASP A 16 -3.91 -2.41 18.83
CA ASP A 16 -2.70 -2.50 19.65
C ASP A 16 -1.48 -1.77 19.05
N LEU A 17 -1.55 -1.30 17.80
CA LEU A 17 -0.56 -0.37 17.25
C LEU A 17 -0.57 0.98 17.98
N TYR A 18 -1.67 1.33 18.62
CA TYR A 18 -1.90 2.62 19.28
C TYR A 18 -1.75 2.53 20.81
N PRO A 19 -1.42 3.65 21.49
CA PRO A 19 -1.03 4.94 20.93
C PRO A 19 0.35 4.87 20.30
N PHE A 20 0.60 5.73 19.31
CA PHE A 20 1.94 5.91 18.75
C PHE A 20 2.89 6.59 19.73
N ASN A 21 4.20 6.50 19.44
CA ASN A 21 5.23 7.21 20.20
C ASN A 21 4.95 8.72 20.19
N GLU A 22 5.05 9.36 21.36
CA GLU A 22 4.78 10.78 21.55
C GLU A 22 5.64 11.68 20.63
N LYS A 23 6.91 11.33 20.40
CA LYS A 23 7.77 12.07 19.47
C LYS A 23 7.25 12.06 18.05
N LEU A 24 6.72 10.91 17.61
CA LEU A 24 6.13 10.76 16.27
C LEU A 24 4.91 11.65 16.12
N VAL A 25 4.01 11.61 17.10
CA VAL A 25 2.79 12.43 17.10
C VAL A 25 3.15 13.92 17.14
N THR A 26 4.13 14.32 17.97
CA THR A 26 4.60 15.69 18.04
C THR A 26 5.18 16.17 16.71
N ALA A 27 5.99 15.34 16.03
CA ALA A 27 6.55 15.69 14.72
C ALA A 27 5.45 15.93 13.67
N PHE A 28 4.40 15.11 13.70
CA PHE A 28 3.23 15.33 12.85
C PHE A 28 2.47 16.62 13.25
N ASP A 29 2.18 16.81 14.53
CA ASP A 29 1.41 17.97 15.01
C ASP A 29 2.10 19.31 14.69
N GLU A 30 3.44 19.36 14.78
CA GLU A 30 4.25 20.55 14.51
C GLU A 30 4.55 20.76 13.01
N SER A 31 4.21 19.81 12.14
CA SER A 31 4.44 19.95 10.70
C SER A 31 3.41 20.89 10.03
N ASP A 32 3.83 21.58 8.97
CA ASP A 32 3.00 22.51 8.19
C ASP A 32 2.03 21.79 7.25
N ALA A 33 2.39 20.59 6.78
CA ALA A 33 1.56 19.77 5.93
C ALA A 33 1.89 18.28 6.06
N LEU A 34 0.90 17.44 5.77
CA LEU A 34 1.03 16.00 5.56
C LEU A 34 1.23 15.70 4.07
N PHE A 35 2.20 14.86 3.76
CA PHE A 35 2.33 14.22 2.45
C PHE A 35 2.05 12.74 2.55
N VAL A 36 1.29 12.22 1.59
CA VAL A 36 0.98 10.79 1.45
C VAL A 36 1.29 10.33 0.03
N GLU A 37 1.35 9.02 -0.19
CA GLU A 37 1.43 8.48 -1.56
C GLU A 37 0.23 8.93 -2.38
N ALA A 38 -0.96 8.61 -1.87
CA ALA A 38 -2.25 8.96 -2.46
C ALA A 38 -3.27 9.26 -1.35
N ASN A 39 -4.10 10.26 -1.56
CA ASN A 39 -5.14 10.65 -0.61
C ASN A 39 -6.43 9.89 -0.87
N VAL A 40 -6.66 8.82 -0.14
CA VAL A 40 -7.87 7.99 -0.25
C VAL A 40 -9.17 8.72 0.16
N LEU A 41 -9.07 9.94 0.68
CA LEU A 41 -10.20 10.82 0.97
C LEU A 41 -10.50 11.79 -0.19
N ASP A 42 -9.71 11.78 -1.27
CA ASP A 42 -9.95 12.59 -2.47
C ASP A 42 -11.09 11.98 -3.31
N GLU A 43 -12.23 12.67 -3.36
CA GLU A 43 -13.43 12.19 -4.06
C GLU A 43 -13.16 12.00 -5.57
N GLU A 44 -12.45 12.93 -6.21
CA GLU A 44 -12.16 12.85 -7.66
C GLU A 44 -11.25 11.66 -7.99
N GLY A 45 -10.24 11.42 -7.15
CA GLY A 45 -9.37 10.25 -7.28
C GLY A 45 -10.14 8.94 -7.09
N MET A 46 -11.03 8.89 -6.11
CA MET A 46 -11.85 7.70 -5.83
C MET A 46 -12.90 7.44 -6.92
N GLU A 47 -13.49 8.47 -7.52
CA GLU A 47 -14.36 8.32 -8.70
C GLU A 47 -13.55 7.76 -9.89
N TYR A 48 -12.33 8.26 -10.11
CA TYR A 48 -11.44 7.74 -11.14
C TYR A 48 -11.08 6.27 -10.89
N TYR A 49 -10.73 5.90 -9.65
CA TYR A 49 -10.51 4.52 -9.27
C TYR A 49 -11.72 3.64 -9.60
N ALA A 50 -12.92 4.03 -9.16
CA ALA A 50 -14.14 3.28 -9.38
C ALA A 50 -14.42 3.07 -10.88
N GLU A 51 -14.20 4.11 -11.73
CA GLU A 51 -14.34 3.99 -13.19
C GLU A 51 -13.32 3.00 -13.79
N LYS A 52 -12.05 3.11 -13.40
CA LYS A 52 -10.93 2.36 -14.00
C LYS A 52 -10.76 0.96 -13.45
N ALA A 53 -11.32 0.68 -12.28
CA ALA A 53 -11.32 -0.65 -11.64
C ALA A 53 -12.21 -1.67 -12.35
N MET A 54 -13.17 -1.19 -13.13
CA MET A 54 -14.21 -2.03 -13.76
C MET A 54 -13.96 -2.22 -15.26
N TYR A 55 -14.42 -3.36 -15.77
CA TYR A 55 -14.60 -3.55 -17.19
C TYR A 55 -15.82 -2.76 -17.68
N THR A 56 -15.78 -2.33 -18.94
CA THR A 56 -16.85 -1.59 -19.59
C THR A 56 -17.29 -2.28 -20.89
N GLY A 57 -18.53 -2.04 -21.31
CA GLY A 57 -19.11 -2.65 -22.52
C GLY A 57 -19.29 -4.16 -22.36
N ASP A 58 -18.87 -4.91 -23.38
CA ASP A 58 -19.00 -6.38 -23.40
C ASP A 58 -17.76 -7.09 -22.79
N SER A 59 -16.80 -6.34 -22.25
CA SER A 59 -15.60 -6.89 -21.63
C SER A 59 -15.91 -7.36 -20.23
N THR A 60 -15.38 -8.53 -19.87
CA THR A 60 -15.50 -9.13 -18.53
C THR A 60 -14.19 -9.81 -18.15
N LEU A 61 -14.01 -10.06 -16.86
CA LEU A 61 -12.89 -10.85 -16.37
C LEU A 61 -12.79 -12.21 -17.05
N GLN A 62 -13.94 -12.89 -17.26
CA GLN A 62 -13.99 -14.22 -17.89
C GLN A 62 -13.35 -14.24 -19.30
N ASN A 63 -13.41 -13.10 -20.02
CA ASN A 63 -12.77 -12.98 -21.33
C ASN A 63 -11.32 -12.51 -21.25
N ALA A 64 -10.89 -11.99 -20.10
CA ALA A 64 -9.58 -11.39 -19.90
C ALA A 64 -8.55 -12.33 -19.25
N VAL A 65 -9.01 -13.41 -18.60
CA VAL A 65 -8.17 -14.40 -17.94
C VAL A 65 -8.37 -15.79 -18.54
N THR A 66 -7.49 -16.72 -18.21
CA THR A 66 -7.63 -18.12 -18.64
C THR A 66 -8.85 -18.78 -17.98
N PRO A 67 -9.46 -19.81 -18.63
CA PRO A 67 -10.56 -20.57 -18.02
C PRO A 67 -10.18 -21.21 -16.67
N GLU A 68 -8.92 -21.57 -16.48
CA GLU A 68 -8.39 -22.12 -15.23
C GLU A 68 -8.44 -21.06 -14.10
N THR A 69 -7.97 -19.86 -14.37
CA THR A 69 -8.00 -18.74 -13.42
C THR A 69 -9.44 -18.39 -13.04
N TYR A 70 -10.33 -18.33 -14.03
CA TYR A 70 -11.74 -18.05 -13.77
C TYR A 70 -12.41 -19.14 -12.91
N ALA A 71 -12.10 -20.42 -13.15
CA ALA A 71 -12.59 -21.53 -12.34
C ALA A 71 -12.08 -21.49 -10.88
N LYS A 72 -10.84 -21.03 -10.64
CA LYS A 72 -10.33 -20.78 -9.30
C LYS A 72 -11.10 -19.64 -8.61
N LEU A 73 -11.40 -18.56 -9.34
CA LEU A 73 -12.19 -17.46 -8.81
C LEU A 73 -13.61 -17.91 -8.42
N GLU A 74 -14.25 -18.77 -9.23
CA GLU A 74 -15.57 -19.35 -8.88
C GLU A 74 -15.51 -20.13 -7.56
N GLN A 75 -14.45 -20.91 -7.32
CA GLN A 75 -14.26 -21.65 -6.06
C GLN A 75 -14.06 -20.68 -4.87
N VAL A 76 -13.28 -19.62 -5.04
CA VAL A 76 -13.09 -18.59 -3.99
C VAL A 76 -14.39 -17.84 -3.73
N ALA A 77 -15.14 -17.49 -4.80
CA ALA A 77 -16.44 -16.83 -4.67
C ALA A 77 -17.44 -17.71 -3.90
N GLU A 78 -17.47 -19.02 -4.16
CA GLU A 78 -18.30 -19.98 -3.40
C GLU A 78 -17.85 -20.04 -1.92
N LEU A 79 -16.55 -20.14 -1.67
CA LEU A 79 -15.97 -20.23 -0.31
C LEU A 79 -16.40 -19.05 0.57
N TYR A 80 -16.32 -17.83 0.03
CA TYR A 80 -16.68 -16.60 0.74
C TYR A 80 -18.11 -16.12 0.50
N SER A 81 -18.93 -16.89 -0.22
CA SER A 81 -20.32 -16.53 -0.56
C SER A 81 -20.42 -15.19 -1.31
N LEU A 82 -19.46 -14.90 -2.20
CA LEU A 82 -19.42 -13.69 -3.00
C LEU A 82 -20.20 -13.85 -4.31
N PRO A 83 -20.91 -12.82 -4.81
CA PRO A 83 -21.63 -12.88 -6.09
C PRO A 83 -20.63 -12.81 -7.24
N ILE A 84 -20.43 -13.93 -7.94
CA ILE A 84 -19.46 -14.06 -9.04
C ILE A 84 -19.71 -13.04 -10.16
N GLU A 85 -20.96 -12.66 -10.41
CA GLU A 85 -21.34 -11.69 -11.43
C GLU A 85 -20.76 -10.30 -11.14
N GLN A 86 -20.62 -9.94 -9.86
CA GLN A 86 -20.01 -8.66 -9.45
C GLN A 86 -18.49 -8.73 -9.57
N LEU A 87 -17.89 -9.86 -9.21
CA LEU A 87 -16.44 -10.06 -9.35
C LEU A 87 -16.04 -10.06 -10.83
N ALA A 88 -16.85 -10.65 -11.70
CA ALA A 88 -16.59 -10.74 -13.13
C ALA A 88 -16.52 -9.37 -13.85
N MET A 89 -17.02 -8.31 -13.23
CA MET A 89 -16.94 -6.96 -13.77
C MET A 89 -15.66 -6.22 -13.36
N GLN A 90 -14.92 -6.73 -12.39
CA GLN A 90 -13.70 -6.10 -11.88
C GLN A 90 -12.47 -6.58 -12.64
N LYS A 91 -11.46 -5.73 -12.71
CA LYS A 91 -10.15 -6.08 -13.31
C LYS A 91 -9.33 -6.99 -12.38
N PRO A 92 -8.38 -7.80 -12.92
CA PRO A 92 -7.62 -8.74 -12.11
C PRO A 92 -6.84 -8.07 -10.96
N TRP A 93 -6.23 -6.91 -11.20
CA TRP A 93 -5.48 -6.20 -10.17
C TRP A 93 -6.36 -5.72 -9.00
N VAL A 94 -7.62 -5.38 -9.26
CA VAL A 94 -8.59 -5.00 -8.20
C VAL A 94 -8.94 -6.22 -7.37
N LEU A 95 -9.22 -7.34 -8.03
CA LEU A 95 -9.55 -8.59 -7.34
C LEU A 95 -8.39 -9.13 -6.54
N SER A 96 -7.15 -9.04 -7.06
CA SER A 96 -5.96 -9.44 -6.31
C SER A 96 -5.88 -8.70 -4.98
N SER A 97 -6.01 -7.37 -5.00
CA SER A 97 -5.96 -6.56 -3.79
C SER A 97 -7.10 -6.86 -2.83
N ALA A 98 -8.35 -6.92 -3.34
CA ALA A 98 -9.52 -7.15 -2.51
C ALA A 98 -9.54 -8.54 -1.86
N LEU A 99 -9.19 -9.58 -2.62
CA LEU A 99 -9.17 -10.96 -2.13
C LEU A 99 -8.01 -11.22 -1.17
N SER A 100 -6.84 -10.56 -1.35
CA SER A 100 -5.74 -10.62 -0.38
C SER A 100 -6.17 -10.09 0.98
N LEU A 101 -6.92 -8.98 1.00
CA LEU A 101 -7.45 -8.42 2.25
C LEU A 101 -8.49 -9.35 2.88
N LEU A 102 -9.41 -9.89 2.07
CA LEU A 102 -10.46 -10.80 2.55
C LEU A 102 -9.88 -12.09 3.16
N ALA A 103 -8.79 -12.60 2.60
CA ALA A 103 -8.10 -13.78 3.11
C ALA A 103 -7.52 -13.59 4.52
N MET A 104 -7.36 -12.35 4.98
CA MET A 104 -6.81 -12.01 6.31
C MET A 104 -7.88 -11.89 7.40
N ASP A 105 -9.17 -11.75 7.07
CA ASP A 105 -10.26 -11.44 8.02
C ASP A 105 -10.25 -12.33 9.27
N ASP A 106 -10.22 -13.64 9.10
CA ASP A 106 -10.32 -14.59 10.23
C ASP A 106 -9.07 -14.62 11.13
N SER A 107 -7.95 -14.10 10.64
CA SER A 107 -6.65 -14.23 11.30
C SER A 107 -6.42 -13.22 12.43
N PHE A 108 -7.15 -12.10 12.40
CA PHE A 108 -7.03 -11.02 13.37
C PHE A 108 -8.30 -10.81 14.20
N GLY A 109 -9.38 -11.55 13.92
CA GLY A 109 -10.69 -11.34 14.53
C GLY A 109 -11.30 -9.97 14.19
N MET A 110 -10.89 -9.41 13.09
CA MET A 110 -11.30 -8.11 12.53
C MET A 110 -11.52 -8.27 11.03
N THR A 111 -12.45 -7.52 10.47
CA THR A 111 -12.63 -7.48 9.02
C THR A 111 -11.50 -6.70 8.34
N ALA A 112 -11.26 -6.96 7.05
CA ALA A 112 -10.30 -6.20 6.26
C ALA A 112 -10.60 -4.69 6.27
N GLU A 113 -11.88 -4.31 6.28
CA GLU A 113 -12.32 -2.92 6.39
C GLU A 113 -11.90 -2.31 7.74
N GLU A 114 -12.14 -3.02 8.85
CA GLU A 114 -11.71 -2.58 10.18
C GLU A 114 -10.18 -2.45 10.25
N MET A 115 -9.45 -3.41 9.71
CA MET A 115 -7.99 -3.34 9.66
C MET A 115 -7.48 -2.17 8.81
N SER A 116 -8.12 -1.88 7.69
CA SER A 116 -7.79 -0.72 6.85
C SER A 116 -8.03 0.60 7.57
N MET A 117 -9.11 0.71 8.36
CA MET A 117 -9.38 1.88 9.20
C MET A 117 -8.36 2.08 10.33
N HIS A 118 -7.63 1.03 10.70
CA HIS A 118 -6.51 1.07 11.65
C HIS A 118 -5.15 1.20 10.95
N GLY A 119 -5.10 1.39 9.64
CA GLY A 119 -3.87 1.65 8.89
C GLY A 119 -3.17 2.93 9.38
N ILE A 120 -1.84 2.92 9.36
CA ILE A 120 -1.02 4.03 9.86
C ILE A 120 -1.23 5.29 9.02
N ASP A 121 -1.29 5.14 7.71
CA ASP A 121 -1.57 6.23 6.75
C ASP A 121 -2.98 6.82 6.96
N VAL A 122 -4.00 5.98 7.15
CA VAL A 122 -5.37 6.42 7.43
C VAL A 122 -5.43 7.21 8.74
N TYR A 123 -4.72 6.77 9.78
CA TYR A 123 -4.64 7.51 11.04
C TYR A 123 -4.14 8.95 10.81
N PHE A 124 -3.03 9.13 10.09
CA PHE A 124 -2.49 10.47 9.85
C PHE A 124 -3.35 11.30 8.90
N LEU A 125 -3.99 10.69 7.91
CA LEU A 125 -4.95 11.37 7.03
C LEU A 125 -6.16 11.90 7.83
N LEU A 126 -6.76 11.06 8.69
CA LEU A 126 -7.90 11.48 9.52
C LEU A 126 -7.50 12.57 10.53
N ASN A 127 -6.31 12.47 11.15
CA ASN A 127 -5.83 13.51 12.06
C ASN A 127 -5.50 14.81 11.32
N ALA A 128 -4.95 14.76 10.11
CA ALA A 128 -4.74 15.94 9.28
C ALA A 128 -6.08 16.63 8.97
N LEU A 129 -7.11 15.85 8.60
CA LEU A 129 -8.45 16.38 8.37
C LEU A 129 -9.03 17.05 9.63
N LEU A 130 -8.92 16.41 10.80
CA LEU A 130 -9.40 16.95 12.08
C LEU A 130 -8.67 18.24 12.51
N GLN A 131 -7.40 18.37 12.15
CA GLN A 131 -6.57 19.55 12.45
C GLN A 131 -6.61 20.61 11.34
N GLU A 132 -7.40 20.39 10.27
CA GLU A 132 -7.40 21.23 9.07
C GLU A 132 -5.97 21.41 8.47
N LYS A 133 -5.11 20.41 8.69
CA LYS A 133 -3.74 20.39 8.17
C LYS A 133 -3.78 20.10 6.68
N PRO A 134 -3.07 20.87 5.83
CA PRO A 134 -2.98 20.59 4.41
C PRO A 134 -2.47 19.17 4.12
N VAL A 135 -3.15 18.45 3.23
CA VAL A 135 -2.73 17.13 2.73
C VAL A 135 -2.30 17.29 1.27
N ARG A 136 -1.13 16.74 0.96
CA ARG A 136 -0.55 16.74 -0.39
C ARG A 136 -0.15 15.31 -0.77
N GLU A 137 -0.08 15.04 -2.05
CA GLU A 137 0.22 13.72 -2.58
C GLU A 137 1.60 13.70 -3.25
N LEU A 138 2.34 12.61 -3.07
CA LEU A 138 3.58 12.35 -3.79
C LEU A 138 3.31 11.72 -5.16
N GLU A 139 2.25 10.94 -5.30
CA GLU A 139 1.83 10.30 -6.55
C GLU A 139 0.38 10.67 -6.91
N GLY A 140 -0.55 10.31 -6.03
CA GLY A 140 -1.98 10.44 -6.22
C GLY A 140 -2.66 9.18 -6.75
N ILE A 141 -3.96 9.04 -6.46
CA ILE A 141 -4.76 7.86 -6.82
C ILE A 141 -4.75 7.62 -8.34
N LYS A 142 -4.88 8.67 -9.15
CA LYS A 142 -4.93 8.55 -10.62
C LYS A 142 -3.66 7.90 -11.17
N ALA A 143 -2.49 8.33 -10.69
CA ALA A 143 -1.21 7.78 -11.13
C ALA A 143 -1.08 6.31 -10.73
N GLN A 144 -1.47 5.94 -9.51
CA GLN A 144 -1.46 4.55 -9.05
C GLN A 144 -2.40 3.67 -9.87
N VAL A 145 -3.62 4.13 -10.13
CA VAL A 145 -4.62 3.41 -10.94
C VAL A 145 -4.13 3.20 -12.37
N ASP A 146 -3.56 4.23 -12.99
CA ASP A 146 -3.02 4.14 -14.35
C ASP A 146 -1.85 3.16 -14.41
N MET A 147 -1.00 3.15 -13.40
CA MET A 147 0.11 2.23 -13.26
C MET A 147 -0.39 0.77 -13.18
N PHE A 148 -1.35 0.45 -12.30
CA PHE A 148 -1.94 -0.90 -12.23
C PHE A 148 -2.59 -1.32 -13.55
N ASN A 149 -3.28 -0.40 -14.22
CA ASN A 149 -3.88 -0.65 -15.53
C ASN A 149 -2.85 -0.82 -16.65
N SER A 150 -1.60 -0.34 -16.48
CA SER A 150 -0.52 -0.47 -17.46
C SER A 150 0.21 -1.82 -17.42
N LEU A 151 0.00 -2.61 -16.36
CA LEU A 151 0.53 -3.97 -16.28
C LEU A 151 0.04 -4.80 -17.45
N SER A 152 0.91 -5.69 -17.94
CA SER A 152 0.51 -6.65 -18.97
C SER A 152 -0.68 -7.51 -18.50
N PRO A 153 -1.57 -7.97 -19.39
CA PRO A 153 -2.63 -8.89 -19.03
C PRO A 153 -2.12 -10.12 -18.28
N GLU A 154 -0.97 -10.63 -18.70
CA GLU A 154 -0.28 -11.77 -18.09
C GLU A 154 0.16 -11.48 -16.65
N ALA A 155 0.73 -10.31 -16.38
CA ALA A 155 1.16 -9.91 -15.03
C ALA A 155 -0.05 -9.71 -14.11
N GLN A 156 -1.12 -9.08 -14.60
CA GLN A 156 -2.36 -8.93 -13.85
C GLN A 156 -3.00 -10.27 -13.51
N GLU A 157 -3.05 -11.20 -14.46
CA GLU A 157 -3.58 -12.56 -14.23
C GLU A 157 -2.70 -13.34 -13.24
N GLN A 158 -1.38 -13.28 -13.37
CA GLN A 158 -0.44 -13.93 -12.43
C GLN A 158 -0.62 -13.45 -11.00
N SER A 159 -0.77 -12.15 -10.79
CA SER A 159 -1.06 -11.59 -9.47
C SER A 159 -2.37 -12.12 -8.89
N LEU A 160 -3.43 -12.19 -9.72
CA LEU A 160 -4.71 -12.78 -9.30
C LEU A 160 -4.57 -14.27 -8.96
N VAL A 161 -3.87 -15.05 -9.81
CA VAL A 161 -3.64 -16.49 -9.59
C VAL A 161 -2.91 -16.73 -8.27
N ALA A 162 -1.87 -15.94 -7.97
CA ALA A 162 -1.12 -16.08 -6.72
C ALA A 162 -2.03 -15.95 -5.49
N VAL A 163 -2.93 -14.96 -5.48
CA VAL A 163 -3.90 -14.77 -4.40
C VAL A 163 -4.94 -15.88 -4.35
N LEU A 164 -5.49 -16.29 -5.49
CA LEU A 164 -6.45 -17.41 -5.53
C LEU A 164 -5.83 -18.70 -5.01
N ASP A 165 -4.57 -18.98 -5.38
CA ASP A 165 -3.87 -20.17 -4.92
C ASP A 165 -3.55 -20.10 -3.42
N SER A 166 -3.18 -18.95 -2.87
CA SER A 166 -2.96 -18.80 -1.44
C SER A 166 -4.24 -19.04 -0.63
N ILE A 167 -5.40 -18.64 -1.14
CA ILE A 167 -6.71 -18.89 -0.52
C ILE A 167 -7.11 -20.36 -0.61
N LEU A 168 -6.97 -20.97 -1.78
CA LEU A 168 -7.42 -22.35 -2.03
C LEU A 168 -6.46 -23.41 -1.46
N GLN A 169 -5.20 -23.07 -1.30
CA GLN A 169 -4.13 -23.93 -0.82
C GLN A 169 -3.26 -23.19 0.20
N PRO A 170 -3.84 -22.83 1.37
CA PRO A 170 -3.10 -22.06 2.37
C PRO A 170 -1.83 -22.81 2.82
N SER A 171 -0.71 -22.10 2.88
CA SER A 171 0.55 -22.61 3.41
C SER A 171 0.49 -22.77 4.94
N GLU A 172 1.42 -23.53 5.54
CA GLU A 172 1.54 -23.65 7.00
C GLU A 172 1.95 -22.30 7.64
N GLU A 173 2.76 -21.50 6.95
CA GLU A 173 3.04 -20.10 7.30
C GLU A 173 2.04 -19.22 6.51
N ASN A 174 1.11 -18.63 7.20
CA ASN A 174 0.11 -17.79 6.57
C ASN A 174 0.53 -16.31 6.56
N ASP A 175 0.02 -15.54 5.59
CA ASP A 175 0.31 -14.11 5.43
C ASP A 175 -0.02 -13.30 6.70
N ALA A 176 -0.97 -13.78 7.50
CA ALA A 176 -1.34 -13.17 8.75
C ALA A 176 -0.23 -13.24 9.83
N ASP A 177 0.55 -14.31 9.88
CA ASP A 177 1.67 -14.41 10.83
C ASP A 177 2.82 -13.49 10.43
N ILE A 178 3.03 -13.30 9.12
CA ILE A 178 3.97 -12.31 8.60
C ILE A 178 3.50 -10.90 8.96
N LEU A 179 2.22 -10.60 8.76
CA LEU A 179 1.66 -9.29 9.10
C LEU A 179 1.72 -8.99 10.61
N LYS A 180 1.51 -10.00 11.48
CA LYS A 180 1.72 -9.88 12.94
C LYS A 180 3.18 -9.53 13.27
N GLN A 181 4.13 -10.16 12.57
CA GLN A 181 5.55 -9.85 12.74
C GLN A 181 5.85 -8.40 12.29
N TRP A 182 5.26 -7.96 11.19
CA TRP A 182 5.39 -6.57 10.73
C TRP A 182 4.85 -5.58 11.77
N PHE A 183 3.66 -5.79 12.29
CA PHE A 183 3.11 -4.93 13.34
C PHE A 183 4.01 -4.88 14.58
N ALA A 184 4.50 -6.02 15.02
CA ALA A 184 5.39 -6.09 16.18
C ALA A 184 6.72 -5.38 15.93
N SER A 185 7.37 -5.62 14.79
CA SER A 185 8.64 -4.99 14.40
C SER A 185 8.48 -3.48 14.22
N TRP A 186 7.41 -3.06 13.52
CA TRP A 186 7.11 -1.65 13.31
C TRP A 186 6.91 -0.92 14.65
N LYS A 187 6.09 -1.46 15.54
CA LYS A 187 5.80 -0.88 16.86
C LYS A 187 7.04 -0.75 17.74
N GLN A 188 7.98 -1.68 17.61
CA GLN A 188 9.24 -1.68 18.35
C GLN A 188 10.31 -0.82 17.68
N GLY A 189 10.11 -0.36 16.47
CA GLY A 189 11.12 0.31 15.66
C GLY A 189 12.23 -0.63 15.20
N ASP A 190 11.98 -1.94 15.18
CA ASP A 190 12.92 -2.96 14.72
C ASP A 190 12.92 -3.04 13.19
N VAL A 191 13.64 -2.10 12.58
CA VAL A 191 13.76 -2.00 11.12
C VAL A 191 14.40 -3.25 10.51
N GLU A 192 15.37 -3.86 11.20
CA GLU A 192 16.11 -5.02 10.68
C GLU A 192 15.19 -6.25 10.58
N ALA A 193 14.39 -6.53 11.61
CA ALA A 193 13.42 -7.61 11.58
C ALA A 193 12.31 -7.36 10.55
N PHE A 194 11.86 -6.10 10.39
CA PHE A 194 10.86 -5.73 9.39
C PHE A 194 11.39 -5.96 7.96
N VAL A 195 12.60 -5.46 7.65
CA VAL A 195 13.24 -5.63 6.33
C VAL A 195 13.39 -7.10 5.99
N LYS A 196 13.84 -7.92 6.95
CA LYS A 196 14.05 -9.35 6.73
C LYS A 196 12.74 -10.05 6.36
N SER A 197 11.68 -9.85 7.12
CA SER A 197 10.38 -10.48 6.85
C SER A 197 9.73 -9.94 5.57
N PHE A 198 9.96 -8.66 5.24
CA PHE A 198 9.50 -8.07 3.99
C PHE A 198 10.20 -8.69 2.77
N GLN A 199 11.52 -8.89 2.83
CA GLN A 199 12.30 -9.52 1.76
C GLN A 199 11.94 -11.00 1.57
N GLU A 200 11.64 -11.72 2.65
CA GLU A 200 11.19 -13.13 2.58
C GLU A 200 9.85 -13.28 1.85
N MET A 201 9.00 -12.24 1.87
CA MET A 201 7.72 -12.23 1.19
C MET A 201 7.80 -11.75 -0.26
N GLN A 202 8.83 -10.96 -0.61
CA GLN A 202 9.01 -10.51 -2.00
C GLN A 202 9.38 -11.70 -2.89
N GLY A 203 8.62 -11.89 -3.98
CA GLY A 203 8.97 -12.83 -5.05
C GLY A 203 10.20 -12.38 -5.84
N GLU A 204 10.74 -13.24 -6.68
CA GLU A 204 11.84 -12.89 -7.57
C GLU A 204 11.33 -12.06 -8.77
N GLY A 205 11.45 -10.72 -8.71
CA GLY A 205 11.49 -9.83 -9.87
C GLY A 205 10.33 -9.95 -10.85
N SER A 206 9.09 -10.04 -10.38
CA SER A 206 7.93 -9.99 -11.26
C SER A 206 7.72 -8.57 -11.83
N GLU A 207 7.03 -8.46 -12.98
CA GLU A 207 6.61 -7.16 -13.52
C GLU A 207 5.81 -6.35 -12.47
N PHE A 208 5.05 -7.05 -11.63
CA PHE A 208 4.29 -6.45 -10.53
C PHE A 208 5.22 -5.86 -9.46
N ASP A 209 6.28 -6.58 -9.04
CA ASP A 209 7.23 -6.08 -8.04
C ASP A 209 8.03 -4.88 -8.56
N GLU A 210 8.47 -4.93 -9.83
CA GLU A 210 9.16 -3.81 -10.48
C GLU A 210 8.27 -2.58 -10.59
N MET A 211 6.96 -2.78 -10.80
CA MET A 211 5.97 -1.71 -10.84
C MET A 211 5.75 -1.13 -9.44
N LEU A 212 5.60 -1.97 -8.41
CA LEU A 212 5.27 -1.51 -7.05
C LEU A 212 6.35 -0.60 -6.46
N PHE A 213 7.61 -0.81 -6.81
CA PHE A 213 8.72 -0.09 -6.17
C PHE A 213 9.49 0.77 -7.18
N GLY A 214 10.42 0.26 -7.82
CA GLY A 214 11.33 0.84 -8.82
C GLY A 214 11.07 2.29 -9.28
N LYS A 215 10.25 2.46 -10.30
CA LYS A 215 9.95 3.77 -10.87
C LYS A 215 9.13 4.67 -9.92
N ARG A 216 8.32 4.08 -9.05
CA ARG A 216 7.57 4.83 -8.05
C ARG A 216 8.48 5.49 -7.04
N ASP A 217 9.47 4.75 -6.50
CA ASP A 217 10.43 5.29 -5.55
C ASP A 217 11.24 6.44 -6.16
N GLU A 218 11.65 6.30 -7.41
CA GLU A 218 12.33 7.36 -8.13
C GLU A 218 11.44 8.60 -8.28
N GLN A 219 10.17 8.44 -8.69
CA GLN A 219 9.24 9.55 -8.88
C GLN A 219 8.88 10.24 -7.57
N MET A 220 8.56 9.48 -6.51
CA MET A 220 8.28 10.04 -5.19
C MET A 220 9.51 10.78 -4.64
N SER A 221 10.71 10.22 -4.83
CA SER A 221 11.96 10.88 -4.44
C SER A 221 12.18 12.20 -5.18
N GLN A 222 11.89 12.26 -6.47
CA GLN A 222 11.99 13.51 -7.25
C GLN A 222 11.03 14.58 -6.71
N ASN A 223 9.81 14.19 -6.34
CA ASN A 223 8.83 15.11 -5.75
C ASN A 223 9.27 15.59 -4.36
N LEU A 224 9.87 14.72 -3.54
CA LEU A 224 10.46 15.11 -2.24
C LEU A 224 11.67 16.01 -2.40
N ILE A 225 12.56 15.75 -3.36
CA ILE A 225 13.72 16.60 -3.66
C ILE A 225 13.26 17.99 -4.08
N LYS A 226 12.25 18.06 -4.94
CA LYS A 226 11.66 19.34 -5.35
C LYS A 226 11.08 20.11 -4.16
N LEU A 227 10.39 19.43 -3.24
CA LEU A 227 9.90 20.02 -2.01
C LEU A 227 11.05 20.61 -1.17
N LEU A 228 12.13 19.82 -0.98
CA LEU A 228 13.31 20.23 -0.20
C LEU A 228 14.06 21.43 -0.82
N GLU A 229 14.04 21.57 -2.16
CA GLU A 229 14.74 22.63 -2.88
C GLU A 229 13.91 23.91 -3.04
N GLU A 230 12.58 23.81 -3.15
CA GLU A 230 11.70 24.91 -3.57
C GLU A 230 10.86 25.50 -2.42
N GLU A 231 10.68 24.78 -1.31
CA GLU A 231 9.78 25.18 -0.23
C GLU A 231 10.53 25.29 1.11
N GLU A 232 10.08 26.19 1.96
CA GLU A 232 10.53 26.30 3.36
C GLU A 232 9.43 25.82 4.29
N GLY A 233 9.79 25.04 5.32
CA GLY A 233 8.84 24.53 6.31
C GLY A 233 9.19 23.16 6.86
N THR A 234 8.29 22.64 7.66
CA THR A 234 8.39 21.29 8.24
C THR A 234 7.27 20.43 7.69
N TYR A 235 7.62 19.28 7.10
CA TYR A 235 6.68 18.41 6.43
C TYR A 235 6.73 17.01 7.01
N PHE A 236 5.56 16.40 7.15
CA PHE A 236 5.42 15.02 7.60
C PHE A 236 4.97 14.16 6.42
N VAL A 237 5.78 13.16 6.08
CA VAL A 237 5.59 12.31 4.90
C VAL A 237 5.30 10.89 5.36
N VAL A 238 4.18 10.34 4.91
CA VAL A 238 3.76 8.97 5.21
C VAL A 238 3.66 8.20 3.90
N VAL A 239 4.53 7.21 3.73
CA VAL A 239 4.49 6.27 2.60
C VAL A 239 4.71 4.85 3.11
N GLY A 240 4.29 3.85 2.37
CA GLY A 240 4.45 2.45 2.75
C GLY A 240 5.90 2.11 3.10
N ALA A 241 6.11 1.38 4.19
CA ALA A 241 7.44 1.07 4.72
C ALA A 241 8.35 0.40 3.68
N GLY A 242 7.80 -0.37 2.73
CA GLY A 242 8.53 -0.97 1.62
C GLY A 242 9.33 0.04 0.80
N HIS A 243 8.80 1.24 0.59
CA HIS A 243 9.45 2.31 -0.17
C HIS A 243 10.70 2.91 0.49
N PHE A 244 10.98 2.57 1.75
CA PHE A 244 12.22 2.97 2.45
C PHE A 244 13.23 1.84 2.61
N LEU A 245 12.83 0.59 2.41
CA LEU A 245 13.56 -0.58 2.88
C LEU A 245 14.18 -1.42 1.76
N ILE A 246 13.78 -1.21 0.52
CA ILE A 246 14.33 -1.89 -0.66
C ILE A 246 15.63 -1.24 -1.15
N GLU A 247 16.36 -1.93 -2.04
CA GLU A 247 17.70 -1.53 -2.48
C GLU A 247 17.76 -0.13 -3.11
N LYS A 248 16.77 0.24 -3.94
CA LYS A 248 16.67 1.58 -4.58
C LYS A 248 15.50 2.37 -4.03
N SER A 249 15.41 2.40 -2.71
CA SER A 249 14.34 3.06 -1.96
C SER A 249 14.36 4.59 -2.09
N ILE A 250 13.32 5.24 -1.61
CA ILE A 250 13.25 6.70 -1.47
C ILE A 250 14.47 7.22 -0.69
N ARG A 251 14.82 6.55 0.42
CA ARG A 251 16.02 6.90 1.19
C ARG A 251 17.28 6.89 0.34
N TYR A 252 17.51 5.83 -0.43
CA TYR A 252 18.64 5.73 -1.33
C TYR A 252 18.73 6.92 -2.30
N HIS A 253 17.61 7.28 -2.95
CA HIS A 253 17.58 8.38 -3.91
C HIS A 253 17.87 9.74 -3.26
N LEU A 254 17.35 9.99 -2.05
CA LEU A 254 17.65 11.20 -1.29
C LEU A 254 19.14 11.29 -0.90
N GLU A 255 19.72 10.20 -0.38
CA GLU A 255 21.15 10.13 -0.04
C GLU A 255 22.06 10.33 -1.26
N GLN A 256 21.69 9.79 -2.44
CA GLN A 256 22.43 10.03 -3.70
C GLN A 256 22.41 11.50 -4.15
N LYS A 257 21.43 12.25 -3.73
CA LYS A 257 21.35 13.72 -3.96
C LYS A 257 22.06 14.54 -2.89
N GLY A 258 22.60 13.90 -1.87
CA GLY A 258 23.38 14.55 -0.81
C GLY A 258 22.55 15.00 0.38
N TYR A 259 21.31 14.52 0.53
CA TYR A 259 20.54 14.74 1.74
C TYR A 259 20.93 13.71 2.81
N ASP A 260 21.07 14.19 4.06
CA ASP A 260 21.27 13.31 5.21
C ASP A 260 19.92 12.77 5.68
N VAL A 261 19.78 11.43 5.70
CA VAL A 261 18.58 10.75 6.20
C VAL A 261 18.94 10.01 7.49
N GLU A 262 18.57 10.59 8.61
CA GLU A 262 18.91 10.06 9.93
C GLU A 262 17.68 9.46 10.64
N PRO A 263 17.86 8.39 11.46
CA PRO A 263 16.78 7.89 12.32
C PRO A 263 16.31 9.00 13.28
N PHE A 264 15.03 9.32 13.25
CA PHE A 264 14.46 10.38 14.06
C PHE A 264 14.43 10.02 15.55
N TYR A 265 14.25 8.75 15.88
CA TYR A 265 14.35 8.21 17.24
C TYR A 265 14.78 6.73 17.19
N GLN A 266 15.53 6.34 18.19
CA GLN A 266 15.91 4.94 18.43
C GLN A 266 15.20 4.45 19.67
#